data_0283c6e9acefc2d969a3b0094a1baf7f
#
_entry.id   0283c6e9acefc2d969a3b0094a1baf7f
#
_cell.length_a   1.000
_cell.length_b   1.000
_cell.length_c   1.000
_cell.angle_alpha   90.00
_cell.angle_beta   90.00
_cell.angle_gamma   90.00
#
_symmetry.space_group_name_H-M   'P 1'
#
loop_
_entity.id
_entity.type
_entity.pdbx_description
1 polymer ?
#
loop_
_entity_poly.entity_id
_entity_poly.type
_entity_poly.pdbx_seq_one_letter_code
_entity_poly.pdbx_strand_id
1 'polypeptide(L)'
;MAQYIYGRNVVVSRLKEAKDIDEIYLLETFKDKAILDLVKKSKVKFVFCKKNRLDNIAGNEFHQGIVAKVHTYDYYDFDVLIEDLKEKKDGLIVMLDGIEDPHNFGAILRSCEAMGVDSVVVSKHGTCPLNSTVAKTSTGAIELVKVVEVNNLNNAIKKLKDEGFWVVGAEANNSIDYRSVDYSGKIVLVVGSEGKGISKLVIENCDYKVKLPMVGKVNSLNVSVACAVLLYQVYNNRFPL
;
A
#
# COMPACT_ATOMS: atom_id res chain seq x y z
N MET A 1 -14.87 6.65 4.39
CA MET A 1 -15.62 7.91 4.11
C MET A 1 -15.35 8.33 2.67
N ALA A 2 -16.33 8.91 1.97
CA ALA A 2 -16.09 9.41 0.62
C ALA A 2 -15.17 10.64 0.68
N GLN A 3 -14.09 10.62 -0.08
CA GLN A 3 -13.20 11.77 -0.21
C GLN A 3 -13.58 12.55 -1.47
N TYR A 4 -13.52 13.87 -1.38
CA TYR A 4 -13.81 14.76 -2.49
C TYR A 4 -12.58 15.60 -2.82
N ILE A 5 -12.27 15.69 -4.11
CA ILE A 5 -11.25 16.60 -4.65
C ILE A 5 -11.94 17.68 -5.48
N TYR A 6 -11.39 18.88 -5.52
CA TYR A 6 -12.00 19.99 -6.22
C TYR A 6 -10.96 20.88 -6.94
N GLY A 7 -11.45 21.70 -7.86
CA GLY A 7 -10.65 22.57 -8.70
C GLY A 7 -10.27 21.92 -10.04
N ARG A 8 -10.26 22.76 -11.09
CA ARG A 8 -10.10 22.30 -12.48
C ARG A 8 -8.83 21.49 -12.69
N ASN A 9 -7.68 22.03 -12.27
CA ASN A 9 -6.40 21.39 -12.50
C ASN A 9 -6.29 20.04 -11.77
N VAL A 10 -6.76 19.96 -10.52
CA VAL A 10 -6.72 18.76 -9.70
C VAL A 10 -7.57 17.65 -10.31
N VAL A 11 -8.83 17.98 -10.64
CA VAL A 11 -9.75 16.98 -11.23
C VAL A 11 -9.30 16.57 -12.63
N VAL A 12 -8.81 17.50 -13.46
CA VAL A 12 -8.30 17.18 -14.81
C VAL A 12 -7.06 16.30 -14.76
N SER A 13 -6.12 16.57 -13.85
CA SER A 13 -4.94 15.72 -13.67
C SER A 13 -5.37 14.30 -13.31
N ARG A 14 -6.27 14.17 -12.33
CA ARG A 14 -6.79 12.87 -11.88
C ARG A 14 -7.54 12.11 -12.98
N LEU A 15 -8.33 12.81 -13.79
CA LEU A 15 -9.03 12.22 -14.94
C LEU A 15 -8.08 11.70 -16.03
N LYS A 16 -6.99 12.42 -16.30
CA LYS A 16 -5.98 12.01 -17.29
C LYS A 16 -5.22 10.75 -16.85
N GLU A 17 -5.04 10.58 -15.56
CA GLU A 17 -4.39 9.42 -14.98
C GLU A 17 -5.33 8.20 -14.89
N ALA A 18 -6.58 8.34 -15.34
CA ALA A 18 -7.63 7.31 -15.32
C ALA A 18 -7.84 6.67 -13.95
N LYS A 19 -7.83 7.47 -12.86
CA LYS A 19 -7.79 6.98 -11.49
C LYS A 19 -8.97 7.43 -10.64
N ASP A 20 -9.54 6.49 -9.90
CA ASP A 20 -10.25 6.63 -8.61
C ASP A 20 -11.37 7.67 -8.55
N ILE A 21 -11.97 8.04 -9.65
CA ILE A 21 -13.10 8.94 -9.65
C ILE A 21 -14.40 8.14 -9.80
N ASP A 22 -15.21 8.12 -8.74
CA ASP A 22 -16.52 7.48 -8.73
C ASP A 22 -17.57 8.33 -9.44
N GLU A 23 -17.56 9.64 -9.19
CA GLU A 23 -18.54 10.57 -9.72
C GLU A 23 -17.99 12.00 -9.79
N ILE A 24 -18.40 12.75 -10.82
CA ILE A 24 -18.00 14.14 -11.00
C ILE A 24 -19.24 15.03 -10.88
N TYR A 25 -19.11 16.11 -10.10
CA TYR A 25 -20.13 17.13 -9.92
C TYR A 25 -19.68 18.39 -10.64
N LEU A 26 -20.50 18.88 -11.55
CA LEU A 26 -20.25 20.07 -12.35
C LEU A 26 -21.30 21.15 -12.03
N LEU A 27 -20.87 22.39 -11.96
CA LEU A 27 -21.79 23.51 -11.84
C LEU A 27 -22.67 23.59 -13.10
N GLU A 28 -24.00 23.83 -12.96
CA GLU A 28 -24.92 23.98 -14.11
C GLU A 28 -24.45 25.01 -15.15
N THR A 29 -23.74 26.04 -14.70
CA THR A 29 -23.16 27.10 -15.57
C THR A 29 -21.73 26.80 -16.04
N PHE A 30 -21.23 25.58 -15.86
CA PHE A 30 -19.87 25.19 -16.25
C PHE A 30 -19.72 25.19 -17.77
N LYS A 31 -18.82 26.04 -18.32
CA LYS A 31 -18.69 26.28 -19.75
C LYS A 31 -17.39 25.81 -20.40
N ASP A 32 -16.46 25.26 -19.62
CA ASP A 32 -15.18 24.82 -20.15
C ASP A 32 -15.35 23.57 -21.02
N LYS A 33 -15.37 23.80 -22.35
CA LYS A 33 -15.60 22.72 -23.33
C LYS A 33 -14.51 21.65 -23.27
N ALA A 34 -13.26 22.01 -23.08
CA ALA A 34 -12.16 21.05 -23.05
C ALA A 34 -12.29 20.08 -21.86
N ILE A 35 -12.65 20.60 -20.68
CA ILE A 35 -12.89 19.77 -19.48
C ILE A 35 -14.17 18.93 -19.67
N LEU A 36 -15.24 19.49 -20.22
CA LEU A 36 -16.47 18.73 -20.49
C LEU A 36 -16.23 17.55 -21.44
N ASP A 37 -15.44 17.77 -22.50
CA ASP A 37 -15.10 16.71 -23.44
C ASP A 37 -14.23 15.62 -22.78
N LEU A 38 -13.30 16.02 -21.91
CA LEU A 38 -12.50 15.08 -21.14
C LEU A 38 -13.37 14.24 -20.18
N VAL A 39 -14.29 14.88 -19.44
CA VAL A 39 -15.23 14.21 -18.54
C VAL A 39 -16.10 13.21 -19.31
N LYS A 40 -16.65 13.59 -20.47
CA LYS A 40 -17.44 12.69 -21.31
C LYS A 40 -16.63 11.49 -21.83
N LYS A 41 -15.36 11.73 -22.24
CA LYS A 41 -14.46 10.65 -22.71
C LYS A 41 -14.03 9.68 -21.61
N SER A 42 -13.97 10.14 -20.37
CA SER A 42 -13.53 9.30 -19.22
C SER A 42 -14.49 8.19 -18.86
N LYS A 43 -15.74 8.22 -19.33
CA LYS A 43 -16.83 7.33 -18.96
C LYS A 43 -17.20 7.36 -17.46
N VAL A 44 -16.65 8.28 -16.69
CA VAL A 44 -17.00 8.49 -15.29
C VAL A 44 -18.41 9.10 -15.22
N LYS A 45 -19.21 8.64 -14.27
CA LYS A 45 -20.53 9.22 -14.01
C LYS A 45 -20.37 10.70 -13.64
N PHE A 46 -21.17 11.59 -14.23
CA PHE A 46 -21.16 13.00 -13.86
C PHE A 46 -22.56 13.57 -13.76
N VAL A 47 -22.71 14.60 -12.92
CA VAL A 47 -23.99 15.27 -12.64
C VAL A 47 -23.76 16.78 -12.61
N PHE A 48 -24.69 17.52 -13.25
CA PHE A 48 -24.77 18.96 -13.11
C PHE A 48 -25.55 19.33 -11.84
N CYS A 49 -25.09 20.33 -11.09
CA CYS A 49 -25.75 20.76 -9.86
C CYS A 49 -25.61 22.26 -9.62
N LYS A 50 -26.46 22.80 -8.75
CA LYS A 50 -26.43 24.19 -8.31
C LYS A 50 -25.21 24.49 -7.42
N LYS A 51 -24.80 25.78 -7.36
CA LYS A 51 -23.63 26.22 -6.58
C LYS A 51 -23.68 25.73 -5.13
N ASN A 52 -24.80 25.93 -4.43
CA ASN A 52 -24.94 25.54 -3.01
C ASN A 52 -24.67 24.04 -2.76
N ARG A 53 -25.05 23.16 -3.70
CA ARG A 53 -24.76 21.74 -3.59
C ARG A 53 -23.26 21.46 -3.78
N LEU A 54 -22.63 22.17 -4.72
CA LEU A 54 -21.21 22.03 -4.98
C LEU A 54 -20.35 22.52 -3.82
N ASP A 55 -20.73 23.71 -3.24
CA ASP A 55 -20.09 24.26 -2.05
C ASP A 55 -20.17 23.29 -0.86
N ASN A 56 -21.35 22.70 -0.63
CA ASN A 56 -21.54 21.70 0.44
C ASN A 56 -20.69 20.45 0.25
N ILE A 57 -20.59 19.93 -0.98
CA ILE A 57 -19.79 18.74 -1.28
C ILE A 57 -18.30 19.05 -1.15
N ALA A 58 -17.84 20.20 -1.61
CA ALA A 58 -16.45 20.62 -1.53
C ALA A 58 -16.03 21.09 -0.13
N GLY A 59 -16.98 21.44 0.74
CA GLY A 59 -16.72 22.07 2.02
C GLY A 59 -16.20 23.51 1.94
N ASN A 60 -16.21 24.11 0.74
CA ASN A 60 -15.74 25.48 0.46
C ASN A 60 -16.24 25.99 -0.91
N GLU A 61 -15.99 27.27 -1.20
CA GLU A 61 -16.37 27.91 -2.44
C GLU A 61 -15.27 27.92 -3.54
N PHE A 62 -14.09 27.39 -3.28
CA PHE A 62 -12.94 27.46 -4.19
C PHE A 62 -12.90 26.33 -5.25
N HIS A 63 -13.99 25.59 -5.40
CA HIS A 63 -14.08 24.42 -6.28
C HIS A 63 -14.01 24.72 -7.79
N GLN A 64 -14.04 26.00 -8.22
CA GLN A 64 -13.95 26.42 -9.64
C GLN A 64 -15.02 25.76 -10.55
N GLY A 65 -16.16 25.38 -9.98
CA GLY A 65 -17.27 24.75 -10.69
C GLY A 65 -17.14 23.24 -10.95
N ILE A 66 -16.15 22.57 -10.38
CA ILE A 66 -15.94 21.13 -10.52
C ILE A 66 -15.46 20.49 -9.22
N VAL A 67 -16.11 19.40 -8.84
CA VAL A 67 -15.74 18.53 -7.70
C VAL A 67 -15.82 17.09 -8.17
N ALA A 68 -14.91 16.25 -7.72
CA ALA A 68 -14.97 14.82 -7.98
C ALA A 68 -14.97 14.02 -6.67
N LYS A 69 -15.87 13.05 -6.58
CA LYS A 69 -15.85 12.02 -5.55
C LYS A 69 -14.81 10.98 -5.95
N VAL A 70 -13.87 10.75 -5.07
CA VAL A 70 -12.82 9.75 -5.30
C VAL A 70 -13.03 8.54 -4.43
N HIS A 71 -12.73 7.37 -4.98
CA HIS A 71 -12.71 6.13 -4.23
C HIS A 71 -11.54 6.15 -3.24
N THR A 72 -11.80 5.79 -1.99
CA THR A 72 -10.79 5.65 -0.95
C THR A 72 -10.79 4.23 -0.45
N TYR A 73 -9.59 3.70 -0.27
CA TYR A 73 -9.39 2.43 0.41
C TYR A 73 -9.10 2.73 1.87
N ASP A 74 -9.80 2.07 2.78
CA ASP A 74 -9.61 2.27 4.21
C ASP A 74 -8.41 1.45 4.70
N TYR A 75 -7.64 2.04 5.60
CA TYR A 75 -6.59 1.34 6.32
C TYR A 75 -7.16 0.66 7.56
N TYR A 76 -6.63 -0.53 7.85
CA TYR A 76 -6.97 -1.25 9.06
C TYR A 76 -6.26 -0.61 10.27
N ASP A 77 -6.89 -0.66 11.43
CA ASP A 77 -6.31 -0.08 12.64
C ASP A 77 -5.20 -0.97 13.20
N PHE A 78 -4.08 -0.36 13.63
CA PHE A 78 -2.92 -1.11 14.09
C PHE A 78 -3.14 -1.77 15.46
N ASP A 79 -3.83 -1.11 16.37
CA ASP A 79 -4.06 -1.67 17.71
C ASP A 79 -5.10 -2.80 17.65
N VAL A 80 -6.07 -2.72 16.72
CA VAL A 80 -6.99 -3.82 16.40
C VAL A 80 -6.23 -5.00 15.78
N LEU A 81 -5.27 -4.75 14.86
CA LEU A 81 -4.44 -5.81 14.31
C LEU A 81 -3.65 -6.55 15.40
N ILE A 82 -3.05 -5.83 16.34
CA ILE A 82 -2.33 -6.41 17.46
C ILE A 82 -3.24 -7.36 18.25
N GLU A 83 -4.46 -6.93 18.58
CA GLU A 83 -5.41 -7.76 19.32
C GLU A 83 -5.84 -9.00 18.52
N ASP A 84 -6.09 -8.87 17.21
CA ASP A 84 -6.43 -9.99 16.32
C ASP A 84 -5.33 -11.08 16.28
N LEU A 85 -4.07 -10.67 16.45
CA LEU A 85 -2.91 -11.57 16.34
C LEU A 85 -2.38 -12.07 17.69
N LYS A 86 -2.91 -11.57 18.81
CA LYS A 86 -2.42 -11.86 20.15
C LYS A 86 -2.39 -13.36 20.45
N GLU A 87 -3.52 -14.02 20.23
CA GLU A 87 -3.68 -15.47 20.51
C GLU A 87 -3.25 -16.35 19.31
N LYS A 88 -2.82 -15.75 18.20
CA LYS A 88 -2.41 -16.50 17.03
C LYS A 88 -1.04 -17.14 17.26
N LYS A 89 -0.92 -18.43 16.98
CA LYS A 89 0.34 -19.18 17.13
C LYS A 89 1.35 -18.79 16.05
N ASP A 90 0.89 -18.70 14.79
CA ASP A 90 1.71 -18.45 13.61
C ASP A 90 1.18 -17.20 12.90
N GLY A 91 1.72 -16.03 13.23
CA GLY A 91 1.39 -14.76 12.58
C GLY A 91 2.37 -14.44 11.44
N LEU A 92 1.88 -13.81 10.37
CA LEU A 92 2.73 -13.34 9.27
C LEU A 92 2.35 -11.93 8.85
N ILE A 93 3.25 -11.00 9.03
CA ILE A 93 3.11 -9.59 8.63
C ILE A 93 4.18 -9.26 7.59
N VAL A 94 3.81 -8.52 6.55
CA VAL A 94 4.77 -7.88 5.63
C VAL A 94 4.83 -6.41 5.96
N MET A 95 6.02 -5.88 6.19
CA MET A 95 6.26 -4.46 6.46
C MET A 95 7.01 -3.83 5.29
N LEU A 96 6.47 -2.73 4.76
CA LEU A 96 6.99 -2.04 3.59
C LEU A 96 7.63 -0.71 4.00
N ASP A 97 8.93 -0.58 3.76
CA ASP A 97 9.68 0.63 4.06
C ASP A 97 9.97 1.41 2.76
N GLY A 98 9.13 2.41 2.48
CA GLY A 98 9.34 3.33 1.37
C GLY A 98 8.99 2.78 -0.02
N ILE A 99 7.94 1.99 -0.15
CA ILE A 99 7.45 1.50 -1.46
C ILE A 99 6.61 2.58 -2.14
N GLU A 100 7.22 3.34 -3.04
CA GLU A 100 6.59 4.49 -3.71
C GLU A 100 5.85 4.09 -5.01
N ASP A 101 6.27 3.01 -5.68
CA ASP A 101 5.64 2.56 -6.92
C ASP A 101 4.36 1.76 -6.64
N PRO A 102 3.18 2.24 -7.13
CA PRO A 102 1.91 1.54 -6.95
C PRO A 102 1.86 0.16 -7.64
N HIS A 103 2.66 -0.07 -8.69
CA HIS A 103 2.72 -1.38 -9.34
C HIS A 103 3.41 -2.41 -8.44
N ASN A 104 4.50 -2.04 -7.79
CA ASN A 104 5.16 -2.89 -6.81
C ASN A 104 4.27 -3.15 -5.60
N PHE A 105 3.62 -2.11 -5.08
CA PHE A 105 2.72 -2.27 -3.94
C PHE A 105 1.57 -3.22 -4.26
N GLY A 106 0.90 -3.05 -5.41
CA GLY A 106 -0.18 -3.95 -5.83
C GLY A 106 0.29 -5.40 -6.04
N ALA A 107 1.48 -5.60 -6.64
CA ALA A 107 2.05 -6.94 -6.81
C ALA A 107 2.40 -7.60 -5.47
N ILE A 108 2.90 -6.84 -4.49
CA ILE A 108 3.14 -7.31 -3.12
C ILE A 108 1.83 -7.72 -2.46
N LEU A 109 0.78 -6.89 -2.51
CA LEU A 109 -0.53 -7.23 -1.94
C LEU A 109 -1.08 -8.53 -2.52
N ARG A 110 -0.95 -8.72 -3.84
CA ARG A 110 -1.37 -9.97 -4.50
C ARG A 110 -0.60 -11.19 -3.98
N SER A 111 0.71 -11.05 -3.77
CA SER A 111 1.53 -12.13 -3.22
C SER A 111 1.21 -12.39 -1.75
N CYS A 112 0.93 -11.34 -0.99
CA CYS A 112 0.53 -11.43 0.43
C CYS A 112 -0.81 -12.17 0.58
N GLU A 113 -1.79 -11.84 -0.26
CA GLU A 113 -3.08 -12.54 -0.25
C GLU A 113 -2.91 -14.02 -0.55
N ALA A 114 -2.20 -14.36 -1.64
CA ALA A 114 -1.97 -15.73 -2.06
C ALA A 114 -1.24 -16.58 -1.00
N MET A 115 -0.41 -15.96 -0.16
CA MET A 115 0.36 -16.62 0.90
C MET A 115 -0.30 -16.53 2.29
N GLY A 116 -1.52 -16.00 2.39
CA GLY A 116 -2.25 -15.90 3.66
C GLY A 116 -1.59 -14.98 4.68
N VAL A 117 -0.97 -13.89 4.22
CA VAL A 117 -0.40 -12.85 5.09
C VAL A 117 -1.52 -12.18 5.88
N ASP A 118 -1.34 -12.04 7.18
CA ASP A 118 -2.35 -11.45 8.08
C ASP A 118 -2.55 -9.95 7.84
N SER A 119 -1.46 -9.24 7.57
CA SER A 119 -1.52 -7.81 7.30
C SER A 119 -0.27 -7.32 6.57
N VAL A 120 -0.43 -6.22 5.85
CA VAL A 120 0.67 -5.42 5.29
C VAL A 120 0.73 -4.09 6.03
N VAL A 121 1.87 -3.82 6.68
CA VAL A 121 2.11 -2.58 7.44
C VAL A 121 2.95 -1.62 6.60
N VAL A 122 2.50 -0.40 6.46
CA VAL A 122 3.16 0.65 5.68
C VAL A 122 3.37 1.91 6.50
N SER A 123 4.39 2.71 6.15
CA SER A 123 4.54 4.04 6.74
C SER A 123 3.65 5.06 6.04
N LYS A 124 3.08 5.99 6.81
CA LYS A 124 2.28 7.12 6.29
C LYS A 124 3.05 8.01 5.33
N HIS A 125 4.36 8.10 5.49
CA HIS A 125 5.23 8.93 4.66
C HIS A 125 6.20 8.05 3.87
N GLY A 126 6.42 8.42 2.59
CA GLY A 126 7.34 7.69 1.71
C GLY A 126 6.79 6.38 1.15
N THR A 127 5.51 6.06 1.38
CA THR A 127 4.84 4.91 0.76
C THR A 127 3.71 5.40 -0.14
N CYS A 128 3.52 4.74 -1.28
CA CYS A 128 2.40 5.00 -2.15
C CYS A 128 1.07 4.73 -1.40
N PRO A 129 0.12 5.68 -1.39
CA PRO A 129 -1.18 5.44 -0.77
C PRO A 129 -1.97 4.38 -1.56
N LEU A 130 -2.91 3.74 -0.88
CA LEU A 130 -3.87 2.86 -1.52
C LEU A 130 -4.68 3.66 -2.55
N ASN A 131 -4.65 3.20 -3.81
CA ASN A 131 -5.30 3.88 -4.94
C ASN A 131 -5.71 2.87 -6.03
N SER A 132 -6.38 3.32 -7.09
CA SER A 132 -6.84 2.45 -8.18
C SER A 132 -5.73 1.75 -8.94
N THR A 133 -4.54 2.34 -9.02
CA THR A 133 -3.40 1.65 -9.65
C THR A 133 -2.98 0.44 -8.81
N VAL A 134 -2.89 0.62 -7.48
CA VAL A 134 -2.66 -0.48 -6.53
C VAL A 134 -3.78 -1.51 -6.64
N ALA A 135 -5.05 -1.08 -6.65
CA ALA A 135 -6.20 -1.97 -6.78
C ALA A 135 -6.16 -2.78 -8.07
N LYS A 136 -5.91 -2.12 -9.20
CA LYS A 136 -5.79 -2.78 -10.50
C LYS A 136 -4.64 -3.79 -10.54
N THR A 137 -3.49 -3.42 -10.00
CA THR A 137 -2.29 -4.26 -10.03
C THR A 137 -2.41 -5.43 -9.05
N SER A 138 -3.06 -5.22 -7.91
CA SER A 138 -3.32 -6.27 -6.92
C SER A 138 -4.41 -7.26 -7.36
N THR A 139 -5.11 -7.02 -8.47
CA THR A 139 -6.20 -7.88 -8.98
C THR A 139 -7.27 -8.22 -7.92
N GLY A 140 -7.62 -7.23 -7.09
CA GLY A 140 -8.62 -7.37 -6.02
C GLY A 140 -8.05 -7.72 -4.65
N ALA A 141 -6.76 -8.07 -4.52
CA ALA A 141 -6.16 -8.39 -3.22
C ALA A 141 -6.19 -7.19 -2.24
N ILE A 142 -6.27 -5.95 -2.72
CA ILE A 142 -6.42 -4.75 -1.90
C ILE A 142 -7.67 -4.78 -1.00
N GLU A 143 -8.74 -5.49 -1.41
CA GLU A 143 -9.99 -5.61 -0.65
C GLU A 143 -9.94 -6.76 0.37
N LEU A 144 -8.96 -7.66 0.25
CA LEU A 144 -8.86 -8.88 1.06
C LEU A 144 -7.76 -8.78 2.11
N VAL A 145 -6.66 -8.09 1.79
CA VAL A 145 -5.52 -7.92 2.68
C VAL A 145 -5.74 -6.74 3.62
N LYS A 146 -5.58 -6.95 4.92
CA LYS A 146 -5.57 -5.86 5.89
C LYS A 146 -4.33 -5.01 5.70
N VAL A 147 -4.47 -3.80 5.17
CA VAL A 147 -3.36 -2.84 5.06
C VAL A 147 -3.44 -1.86 6.21
N VAL A 148 -2.38 -1.74 6.97
CA VAL A 148 -2.27 -0.87 8.14
C VAL A 148 -1.29 0.26 7.86
N GLU A 149 -1.72 1.50 8.09
CA GLU A 149 -0.85 2.67 7.99
C GLU A 149 -0.38 3.09 9.37
N VAL A 150 0.94 3.22 9.56
CA VAL A 150 1.54 3.68 10.82
C VAL A 150 2.38 4.94 10.61
N ASN A 151 2.45 5.79 11.63
CA ASN A 151 3.28 7.00 11.57
C ASN A 151 4.78 6.69 11.61
N ASN A 152 5.18 5.57 12.24
CA ASN A 152 6.58 5.19 12.43
C ASN A 152 6.73 3.67 12.49
N LEU A 153 7.49 3.10 11.55
CA LEU A 153 7.74 1.67 11.46
C LEU A 153 8.52 1.12 12.66
N ASN A 154 9.46 1.89 13.22
CA ASN A 154 10.24 1.45 14.37
C ASN A 154 9.37 1.27 15.63
N ASN A 155 8.39 2.16 15.83
CA ASN A 155 7.44 2.02 16.93
C ASN A 155 6.51 0.82 16.71
N ALA A 156 6.10 0.56 15.46
CA ALA A 156 5.32 -0.62 15.12
C ALA A 156 6.12 -1.91 15.34
N ILE A 157 7.40 -1.95 14.93
CA ILE A 157 8.31 -3.08 15.19
C ILE A 157 8.40 -3.37 16.69
N LYS A 158 8.59 -2.34 17.52
CA LYS A 158 8.64 -2.51 18.97
C LYS A 158 7.40 -3.19 19.52
N LYS A 159 6.21 -2.65 19.18
CA LYS A 159 4.94 -3.23 19.63
C LYS A 159 4.76 -4.69 19.16
N LEU A 160 5.13 -4.99 17.90
CA LEU A 160 5.06 -6.36 17.37
C LEU A 160 6.03 -7.31 18.09
N LYS A 161 7.23 -6.86 18.43
CA LYS A 161 8.19 -7.65 19.24
C LYS A 161 7.66 -7.92 20.63
N ASP A 162 7.01 -6.97 21.28
CA ASP A 162 6.36 -7.13 22.57
C ASP A 162 5.26 -8.22 22.53
N GLU A 163 4.67 -8.46 21.34
CA GLU A 163 3.69 -9.52 21.07
C GLU A 163 4.32 -10.84 20.54
N GLY A 164 5.64 -10.95 20.60
CA GLY A 164 6.38 -12.16 20.26
C GLY A 164 6.71 -12.33 18.78
N PHE A 165 6.64 -11.29 17.96
CA PHE A 165 7.07 -11.35 16.57
C PHE A 165 8.60 -11.25 16.43
N TRP A 166 9.18 -12.11 15.58
CA TRP A 166 10.53 -11.99 15.09
C TRP A 166 10.55 -11.18 13.80
N VAL A 167 11.48 -10.25 13.69
CA VAL A 167 11.56 -9.31 12.57
C VAL A 167 12.71 -9.67 11.65
N VAL A 168 12.40 -9.99 10.39
CA VAL A 168 13.34 -10.41 9.35
C VAL A 168 13.39 -9.37 8.27
N GLY A 169 14.52 -8.66 8.13
CA GLY A 169 14.74 -7.63 7.11
C GLY A 169 15.50 -8.17 5.90
N ALA A 170 14.98 -7.89 4.70
CA ALA A 170 15.65 -8.20 3.43
C ALA A 170 16.75 -7.16 3.15
N GLU A 171 18.02 -7.53 3.33
CA GLU A 171 19.19 -6.67 3.19
C GLU A 171 20.32 -7.39 2.46
N ALA A 172 20.95 -6.74 1.49
CA ALA A 172 22.01 -7.37 0.71
C ALA A 172 23.33 -7.49 1.48
N ASN A 173 23.63 -6.49 2.34
CA ASN A 173 24.89 -6.39 3.05
C ASN A 173 24.78 -6.90 4.50
N ASN A 174 25.87 -7.46 5.03
CA ASN A 174 25.95 -7.95 6.40
C ASN A 174 24.76 -8.84 6.81
N SER A 175 24.37 -9.77 5.93
CA SER A 175 23.19 -10.60 6.05
C SER A 175 23.51 -12.07 5.82
N ILE A 176 22.72 -12.94 6.40
CA ILE A 176 22.79 -14.40 6.23
C ILE A 176 21.92 -14.84 5.03
N ASP A 177 22.08 -16.09 4.59
CA ASP A 177 21.20 -16.66 3.58
C ASP A 177 19.77 -16.76 4.12
N TYR A 178 18.77 -16.31 3.33
CA TYR A 178 17.37 -16.30 3.74
C TYR A 178 16.82 -17.67 4.13
N ARG A 179 17.45 -18.77 3.66
CA ARG A 179 17.08 -20.15 3.99
C ARG A 179 17.56 -20.60 5.37
N SER A 180 18.46 -19.83 6.01
CA SER A 180 19.06 -20.17 7.30
C SER A 180 18.24 -19.73 8.51
N VAL A 181 17.14 -18.98 8.31
CA VAL A 181 16.25 -18.50 9.36
C VAL A 181 15.12 -19.49 9.57
N ASP A 182 14.74 -19.71 10.81
CA ASP A 182 13.50 -20.38 11.17
C ASP A 182 12.33 -19.37 11.09
N TYR A 183 11.37 -19.64 10.21
CA TYR A 183 10.19 -18.81 10.01
C TYR A 183 8.94 -19.36 10.70
N SER A 184 9.09 -20.27 11.66
CA SER A 184 7.99 -20.71 12.50
C SER A 184 7.52 -19.59 13.46
N GLY A 185 6.29 -19.68 13.95
CA GLY A 185 5.73 -18.72 14.89
C GLY A 185 5.36 -17.37 14.25
N LYS A 186 5.47 -16.30 15.01
CA LYS A 186 5.08 -14.94 14.60
C LYS A 186 6.23 -14.23 13.89
N ILE A 187 6.06 -13.89 12.60
CA ILE A 187 7.11 -13.31 11.75
C ILE A 187 6.64 -11.98 11.14
N VAL A 188 7.53 -10.99 11.16
CA VAL A 188 7.44 -9.78 10.33
C VAL A 188 8.52 -9.85 9.27
N LEU A 189 8.14 -9.89 7.99
CA LEU A 189 9.05 -9.71 6.87
C LEU A 189 9.13 -8.22 6.48
N VAL A 190 10.31 -7.64 6.54
CA VAL A 190 10.53 -6.24 6.14
C VAL A 190 11.20 -6.19 4.78
N VAL A 191 10.62 -5.46 3.84
CA VAL A 191 11.20 -5.18 2.54
C VAL A 191 11.28 -3.66 2.32
N GLY A 192 12.39 -3.21 1.76
CA GLY A 192 12.65 -1.80 1.53
C GLY A 192 12.45 -1.36 0.09
N SER A 193 12.59 -0.06 -0.17
CA SER A 193 12.42 0.53 -1.49
C SER A 193 13.49 0.10 -2.49
N GLU A 194 13.16 0.16 -3.79
CA GLU A 194 14.12 -0.04 -4.86
C GLU A 194 15.21 1.03 -4.82
N GLY A 195 16.47 0.61 -4.78
CA GLY A 195 17.63 1.49 -4.76
C GLY A 195 18.10 1.91 -3.37
N LYS A 196 17.22 2.23 -2.41
CA LYS A 196 17.62 2.63 -1.04
C LYS A 196 17.60 1.46 -0.05
N GLY A 197 16.85 0.39 -0.36
CA GLY A 197 16.63 -0.71 0.56
C GLY A 197 15.80 -0.32 1.78
N ILE A 198 16.03 -1.02 2.88
CA ILE A 198 15.41 -0.75 4.18
C ILE A 198 16.16 0.40 4.85
N SER A 199 15.45 1.34 5.46
CA SER A 199 16.07 2.45 6.19
C SER A 199 16.90 1.97 7.36
N LYS A 200 18.00 2.71 7.66
CA LYS A 200 19.00 2.33 8.66
C LYS A 200 18.39 1.96 10.01
N LEU A 201 17.49 2.79 10.53
CA LEU A 201 16.87 2.55 11.83
C LEU A 201 15.94 1.32 11.82
N VAL A 202 15.26 1.05 10.71
CA VAL A 202 14.39 -0.13 10.58
C VAL A 202 15.24 -1.39 10.53
N ILE A 203 16.31 -1.42 9.71
CA ILE A 203 17.19 -2.59 9.62
C ILE A 203 17.96 -2.87 10.92
N GLU A 204 18.30 -1.85 11.71
CA GLU A 204 18.91 -1.99 13.02
C GLU A 204 17.95 -2.64 14.05
N ASN A 205 16.65 -2.47 13.87
CA ASN A 205 15.63 -3.08 14.71
C ASN A 205 15.19 -4.48 14.25
N CYS A 206 15.70 -4.99 13.11
CA CYS A 206 15.45 -6.37 12.68
C CYS A 206 16.27 -7.35 13.53
N ASP A 207 15.67 -8.51 13.87
CA ASP A 207 16.35 -9.59 14.59
C ASP A 207 17.25 -10.37 13.65
N TYR A 208 16.81 -10.55 12.40
CA TYR A 208 17.57 -11.20 11.33
C TYR A 208 17.67 -10.27 10.12
N LYS A 209 18.83 -10.27 9.49
CA LYS A 209 19.08 -9.63 8.20
C LYS A 209 19.38 -10.73 7.21
N VAL A 210 18.55 -10.85 6.17
CA VAL A 210 18.64 -11.95 5.20
C VAL A 210 18.85 -11.43 3.79
N LYS A 211 19.62 -12.20 3.01
CA LYS A 211 19.83 -11.93 1.58
C LYS A 211 19.33 -13.07 0.72
N LEU A 212 18.85 -12.73 -0.45
CA LEU A 212 18.61 -13.65 -1.55
C LEU A 212 19.90 -13.82 -2.35
N PRO A 213 20.48 -15.03 -2.46
CA PRO A 213 21.71 -15.25 -3.22
C PRO A 213 21.52 -14.88 -4.70
N MET A 214 22.47 -14.11 -5.24
CA MET A 214 22.49 -13.72 -6.64
C MET A 214 23.72 -14.32 -7.31
N VAL A 215 23.55 -15.04 -8.42
CA VAL A 215 24.64 -15.64 -9.20
C VAL A 215 24.93 -14.89 -10.50
N GLY A 216 24.06 -13.96 -10.87
CA GLY A 216 24.20 -13.10 -12.04
C GLY A 216 24.99 -11.83 -11.78
N LYS A 217 24.98 -10.93 -12.76
CA LYS A 217 25.64 -9.60 -12.66
C LYS A 217 24.74 -8.52 -12.04
N VAL A 218 23.45 -8.77 -11.91
CA VAL A 218 22.49 -7.84 -11.30
C VAL A 218 22.55 -7.99 -9.79
N ASN A 219 22.57 -6.86 -9.08
CA ASN A 219 22.80 -6.83 -7.63
C ASN A 219 21.53 -6.95 -6.77
N SER A 220 20.33 -6.86 -7.39
CA SER A 220 19.07 -6.93 -6.67
C SER A 220 17.95 -7.46 -7.55
N LEU A 221 16.91 -8.00 -6.93
CA LEU A 221 15.63 -8.29 -7.56
C LEU A 221 14.69 -7.08 -7.41
N ASN A 222 13.69 -6.99 -8.27
CA ASN A 222 12.53 -6.14 -8.02
C ASN A 222 11.93 -6.48 -6.65
N VAL A 223 11.51 -5.46 -5.90
CA VAL A 223 11.06 -5.62 -4.50
C VAL A 223 9.86 -6.55 -4.36
N SER A 224 8.92 -6.52 -5.30
CA SER A 224 7.76 -7.42 -5.27
C SER A 224 8.16 -8.89 -5.51
N VAL A 225 9.16 -9.12 -6.35
CA VAL A 225 9.73 -10.45 -6.58
C VAL A 225 10.48 -10.94 -5.35
N ALA A 226 11.33 -10.11 -4.75
CA ALA A 226 12.05 -10.44 -3.52
C ALA A 226 11.08 -10.77 -2.38
N CYS A 227 10.04 -9.98 -2.21
CA CYS A 227 8.97 -10.24 -1.24
C CYS A 227 8.29 -11.59 -1.49
N ALA A 228 7.92 -11.90 -2.73
CA ALA A 228 7.30 -13.18 -3.08
C ALA A 228 8.21 -14.38 -2.77
N VAL A 229 9.50 -14.28 -3.09
CA VAL A 229 10.47 -15.35 -2.76
C VAL A 229 10.56 -15.58 -1.26
N LEU A 230 10.61 -14.51 -0.46
CA LEU A 230 10.64 -14.61 1.01
C LEU A 230 9.34 -15.21 1.58
N LEU A 231 8.19 -14.81 1.04
CA LEU A 231 6.89 -15.39 1.43
C LEU A 231 6.81 -16.88 1.13
N TYR A 232 7.29 -17.33 -0.02
CA TYR A 232 7.37 -18.76 -0.33
C TYR A 232 8.37 -19.50 0.57
N GLN A 233 9.44 -18.86 1.03
CA GLN A 233 10.35 -19.45 2.01
C GLN A 233 9.64 -19.64 3.37
N VAL A 234 8.87 -18.66 3.83
CA VAL A 234 8.03 -18.81 5.04
C VAL A 234 7.07 -19.98 4.87
N TYR A 235 6.39 -20.06 3.71
CA TYR A 235 5.48 -21.15 3.41
C TYR A 235 6.18 -22.51 3.46
N ASN A 236 7.32 -22.67 2.77
CA ASN A 236 8.07 -23.93 2.74
C ASN A 236 8.60 -24.32 4.12
N ASN A 237 8.96 -23.36 4.96
CA ASN A 237 9.41 -23.62 6.32
C ASN A 237 8.26 -24.12 7.22
N ARG A 238 7.06 -23.52 7.06
CA ARG A 238 5.87 -23.89 7.85
C ARG A 238 5.18 -25.15 7.36
N PHE A 239 5.27 -25.46 6.07
CA PHE A 239 4.64 -26.60 5.41
C PHE A 239 5.68 -27.41 4.61
N PRO A 240 6.63 -28.07 5.31
CA PRO A 240 7.63 -28.91 4.63
C PRO A 240 6.95 -30.10 3.93
N LEU A 241 7.54 -30.52 2.77
CA LEU A 241 7.10 -31.69 2.02
C LEU A 241 7.37 -32.99 2.77
#